data_d519123c09f2e9291c0a1889c83d77f9
#
_entry.id   d519123c09f2e9291c0a1889c83d77f9
#
_cell.length_a   1.000
_cell.length_b   1.000
_cell.length_c   1.000
_cell.angle_alpha   90.00
_cell.angle_beta   90.00
_cell.angle_gamma   90.00
#
_symmetry.space_group_name_H-M   'P 1'
#
loop_
_entity.id
_entity.type
_entity.pdbx_description
1 polymer ?
#
loop_
_entity_poly.entity_id
_entity_poly.type
_entity_poly.pdbx_seq_one_letter_code
_entity_poly.pdbx_strand_id
1 'polypeptide(L)'
;MRYTVNAYLCTNFAGLMDMLETDNFYAVQDFVWENCQKGYDCEVYDTETGDRKWAYAEMFTKTTEESNELYADLRMEQCEQM
;
A
#
# COMPACT_ATOMS: atom_id res chain seq x y z
N MET A 1 15.94 2.54 -3.62
CA MET A 1 15.09 2.01 -2.54
C MET A 1 14.30 0.83 -3.03
N ARG A 2 14.09 -0.16 -2.18
CA ARG A 2 13.39 -1.39 -2.58
C ARG A 2 11.92 -1.14 -2.89
N TYR A 3 11.25 -0.37 -2.04
CA TYR A 3 9.82 -0.14 -2.19
C TYR A 3 9.53 1.28 -2.62
N THR A 4 8.66 1.41 -3.61
CA THR A 4 8.08 2.69 -4.01
C THR A 4 6.57 2.59 -3.82
N VAL A 5 6.00 3.52 -3.07
CA VAL A 5 4.56 3.55 -2.80
C VAL A 5 4.02 4.88 -3.28
N ASN A 6 2.98 4.82 -4.09
CA ASN A 6 2.32 6.01 -4.61
C ASN A 6 0.87 6.03 -4.14
N ALA A 7 0.44 7.17 -3.60
CA ALA A 7 -0.93 7.38 -3.18
C ALA A 7 -1.65 8.25 -4.20
N TYR A 8 -2.76 7.77 -4.73
CA TYR A 8 -3.53 8.43 -5.77
C TYR A 8 -4.93 8.74 -5.29
N LEU A 9 -5.49 9.83 -5.83
CA LEU A 9 -6.88 10.16 -5.56
C LEU A 9 -7.83 9.08 -6.09
N CYS A 10 -7.45 8.44 -7.20
CA CYS A 10 -8.14 7.27 -7.72
C CYS A 10 -7.17 6.37 -8.48
N THR A 11 -7.57 5.10 -8.70
CA THR A 11 -6.68 4.08 -9.24
C THR A 11 -6.30 4.25 -10.71
N ASN A 12 -6.90 5.20 -11.40
CA ASN A 12 -6.53 5.48 -12.79
C ASN A 12 -5.34 6.44 -12.93
N PHE A 13 -4.56 6.57 -11.87
CA PHE A 13 -3.37 7.42 -11.79
C PHE A 13 -3.66 8.92 -11.84
N ALA A 14 -4.91 9.32 -11.68
CA ALA A 14 -5.25 10.73 -11.58
C ALA A 14 -4.98 11.23 -10.16
N GLY A 15 -4.28 12.35 -10.05
CA GLY A 15 -4.06 13.00 -8.78
C GLY A 15 -3.15 12.26 -7.82
N LEU A 16 -1.85 12.16 -8.17
CA LEU A 16 -0.84 11.65 -7.23
C LEU A 16 -0.81 12.57 -6.00
N MET A 17 -1.17 12.02 -4.84
CA MET A 17 -1.31 12.79 -3.61
C MET A 17 -0.07 12.71 -2.72
N ASP A 18 0.62 11.58 -2.74
CA ASP A 18 1.81 11.37 -1.92
C ASP A 18 2.64 10.21 -2.47
N MET A 19 3.91 10.16 -2.10
CA MET A 19 4.83 9.12 -2.54
C MET A 19 5.82 8.82 -1.43
N LEU A 20 6.20 7.55 -1.31
CA LEU A 20 7.21 7.10 -0.36
C LEU A 20 8.18 6.16 -1.07
N GLU A 21 9.47 6.34 -0.81
CA GLU A 21 10.50 5.39 -1.21
C GLU A 21 11.22 4.92 0.05
N THR A 22 11.29 3.62 0.27
CA THR A 22 11.89 3.07 1.48
C THR A 22 12.34 1.63 1.26
N ASP A 23 13.30 1.19 2.07
CA ASP A 23 13.69 -0.22 2.16
C ASP A 23 12.96 -0.96 3.27
N ASN A 24 12.24 -0.23 4.11
CA ASN A 24 11.55 -0.77 5.28
C ASN A 24 10.08 -1.04 4.96
N PHE A 25 9.70 -2.32 4.96
CA PHE A 25 8.31 -2.70 4.66
C PHE A 25 7.32 -2.18 5.71
N TYR A 26 7.75 -2.03 6.95
CA TYR A 26 6.87 -1.46 7.97
C TYR A 26 6.51 0.00 7.68
N ALA A 27 7.46 0.75 7.11
CA ALA A 27 7.17 2.11 6.66
C ALA A 27 6.16 2.11 5.51
N VAL A 28 6.23 1.11 4.62
CA VAL A 28 5.23 0.92 3.55
C VAL A 28 3.85 0.70 4.15
N GLN A 29 3.75 -0.18 5.15
CA GLN A 29 2.47 -0.48 5.81
C GLN A 29 1.86 0.78 6.45
N ASP A 30 2.66 1.54 7.17
CA ASP A 30 2.20 2.77 7.81
C ASP A 30 1.71 3.79 6.80
N PHE A 31 2.46 3.97 5.71
CA PHE A 31 2.11 4.88 4.64
C PHE A 31 0.78 4.48 3.98
N VAL A 32 0.64 3.21 3.64
CA VAL A 32 -0.58 2.68 3.03
C VAL A 32 -1.78 2.88 3.96
N TRP A 33 -1.62 2.54 5.23
CA TRP A 33 -2.67 2.69 6.22
C TRP A 33 -3.15 4.14 6.31
N GLU A 34 -2.21 5.08 6.49
CA GLU A 34 -2.54 6.49 6.62
C GLU A 34 -3.24 7.04 5.38
N ASN A 35 -2.73 6.72 4.20
CA ASN A 35 -3.30 7.25 2.97
C ASN A 35 -4.65 6.62 2.63
N CYS A 36 -4.83 5.35 2.88
CA CYS A 36 -6.13 4.71 2.69
C CYS A 36 -7.18 5.27 3.64
N GLN A 37 -6.79 5.65 4.86
CA GLN A 37 -7.70 6.32 5.80
C GLN A 37 -8.15 7.70 5.30
N LYS A 38 -7.32 8.34 4.49
CA LYS A 38 -7.66 9.63 3.87
C LYS A 38 -8.52 9.47 2.61
N GLY A 39 -8.74 8.25 2.17
CA GLY A 39 -9.51 7.97 0.96
C GLY A 39 -8.67 7.84 -0.30
N TYR A 40 -7.36 7.70 -0.18
CA TYR A 40 -6.46 7.54 -1.32
C TYR A 40 -6.15 6.07 -1.56
N ASP A 41 -6.05 5.69 -2.84
CA ASP A 41 -5.62 4.36 -3.22
C ASP A 41 -4.10 4.32 -3.36
N CYS A 42 -3.47 3.27 -2.86
CA CYS A 42 -2.02 3.16 -2.86
C CYS A 42 -1.54 2.04 -3.78
N GLU A 43 -0.51 2.33 -4.56
CA GLU A 43 0.21 1.33 -5.34
C GLU A 43 1.53 1.05 -4.66
N VAL A 44 1.77 -0.20 -4.30
CA VAL A 44 3.04 -0.65 -3.71
C VAL A 44 3.83 -1.39 -4.77
N TYR A 45 5.00 -0.87 -5.11
CA TYR A 45 5.88 -1.46 -6.09
C TYR A 45 7.16 -1.95 -5.41
N ASP A 46 7.47 -3.23 -5.57
CA ASP A 46 8.71 -3.83 -5.09
C ASP A 46 9.70 -3.85 -6.26
N THR A 47 10.68 -2.97 -6.23
CA THR A 47 11.64 -2.83 -7.32
C THR A 47 12.58 -4.03 -7.43
N GLU A 48 12.71 -4.82 -6.37
CA GLU A 48 13.59 -5.98 -6.35
C GLU A 48 12.98 -7.17 -7.06
N THR A 49 11.68 -7.38 -6.88
CA THR A 49 10.96 -8.51 -7.49
C THR A 49 10.16 -8.10 -8.73
N GLY A 50 9.90 -6.81 -8.91
CA GLY A 50 9.04 -6.31 -9.97
C GLY A 50 7.56 -6.43 -9.67
N ASP A 51 7.19 -6.87 -8.46
CA ASP A 51 5.79 -7.03 -8.09
C ASP A 51 5.13 -5.71 -7.76
N ARG A 52 3.85 -5.64 -8.11
CA ARG A 52 3.05 -4.45 -7.92
C ARG A 52 1.72 -4.84 -7.28
N LYS A 53 1.37 -4.20 -6.18
CA LYS A 53 0.14 -4.46 -5.44
C LYS A 53 -0.63 -3.16 -5.24
N TRP A 54 -1.95 -3.27 -5.30
CA TRP A 54 -2.84 -2.14 -5.03
C TRP A 54 -3.54 -2.33 -3.69
N ALA A 55 -3.55 -1.26 -2.90
CA ALA A 55 -4.33 -1.18 -1.66
C ALA A 55 -5.38 -0.10 -1.85
N TYR A 56 -6.63 -0.50 -1.95
CA TYR A 56 -7.72 0.43 -2.22
C TYR A 56 -8.29 1.01 -0.93
N ALA A 57 -8.57 2.30 -0.95
CA ALA A 57 -9.10 3.00 0.22
C ALA A 57 -10.37 2.33 0.76
N GLU A 58 -11.25 1.87 -0.10
CA GLU A 58 -12.50 1.23 0.32
C GLU A 58 -12.28 -0.05 1.12
N MET A 59 -11.13 -0.73 0.94
CA MET A 59 -10.79 -1.91 1.73
C MET A 59 -10.51 -1.55 3.18
N PHE A 60 -10.04 -0.34 3.42
CA PHE A 60 -9.63 0.14 4.75
C PHE A 60 -10.69 0.98 5.44
N THR A 61 -11.84 1.18 4.80
CA THR A 61 -12.99 1.85 5.42
C THR A 61 -13.94 0.87 6.10
N LYS A 62 -13.62 -0.41 6.04
CA LYS A 62 -14.37 -1.49 6.69
C LYS A 62 -14.04 -1.51 8.19
N THR A 63 -14.52 -2.55 8.89
CA THR A 63 -14.22 -2.69 10.31
C THR A 63 -12.70 -2.79 10.52
N THR A 64 -12.23 -2.42 11.70
CA THR A 64 -10.81 -2.51 12.03
C THR A 64 -10.26 -3.91 11.82
N GLU A 65 -11.05 -4.94 12.16
CA GLU A 65 -10.67 -6.33 11.99
C GLU A 65 -10.46 -6.69 10.52
N GLU A 66 -11.41 -6.32 9.66
CA GLU A 66 -11.30 -6.57 8.22
C GLU A 66 -10.11 -5.83 7.61
N SER A 67 -9.89 -4.60 8.03
CA SER A 67 -8.75 -3.81 7.57
C SER A 67 -7.42 -4.46 7.97
N ASN A 68 -7.34 -4.99 9.17
CA ASN A 68 -6.14 -5.67 9.66
C ASN A 68 -5.87 -6.94 8.88
N GLU A 69 -6.89 -7.69 8.48
CA GLU A 69 -6.72 -8.88 7.64
C GLU A 69 -6.14 -8.53 6.28
N LEU A 70 -6.67 -7.51 5.62
CA LEU A 70 -6.17 -7.05 4.33
C LEU A 70 -4.72 -6.58 4.44
N TYR A 71 -4.42 -5.90 5.52
CA TYR A 71 -3.07 -5.42 5.79
C TYR A 71 -2.09 -6.58 6.02
N ALA A 72 -2.53 -7.60 6.75
CA ALA A 72 -1.73 -8.80 6.98
C ALA A 72 -1.48 -9.57 5.67
N ASP A 73 -2.48 -9.67 4.80
CA ASP A 73 -2.33 -10.32 3.50
C ASP A 73 -1.27 -9.62 2.65
N LEU A 74 -1.28 -8.29 2.61
CA LEU A 74 -0.27 -7.54 1.88
C LEU A 74 1.13 -7.86 2.40
N ARG A 75 1.27 -7.92 3.72
CA ARG A 75 2.53 -8.25 4.37
C ARG A 75 2.98 -9.66 4.08
N MET A 76 2.07 -10.62 4.13
CA MET A 76 2.37 -12.03 3.88
C MET A 76 2.83 -12.27 2.45
N GLU A 77 2.18 -11.65 1.49
CA GLU A 77 2.60 -11.74 0.09
C GLU A 77 4.03 -11.26 -0.10
N GLN A 78 4.39 -10.16 0.54
CA GLN A 78 5.75 -9.65 0.48
C GLN A 78 6.75 -10.61 1.13
N CYS A 79 6.38 -11.22 2.25
CA CYS A 79 7.23 -12.20 2.91
C CYS A 79 7.45 -13.45 2.07
N GLU A 80 6.44 -13.91 1.35
CA GLU A 80 6.55 -15.09 0.49
C GLU A 80 7.49 -14.86 -0.69
N GLN A 81 7.61 -13.65 -1.14
CA GLN A 81 8.48 -13.28 -2.26
C GLN A 81 9.94 -13.14 -1.85
N MET A 82 10.20 -13.12 -0.60
CA MET A 82 11.55 -12.97 -0.05
C MET A 82 12.17 -14.32 0.26
#